data_117967cbd7f6fbfe4828ac8e6e70cc06
#
_entry.id   117967cbd7f6fbfe4828ac8e6e70cc06
#
_cell.length_a   1.000
_cell.length_b   1.000
_cell.length_c   1.000
_cell.angle_alpha   90.00
_cell.angle_beta   90.00
_cell.angle_gamma   90.00
#
_symmetry.space_group_name_H-M   'P 1'
#
loop_
_entity.id
_entity.type
_entity.pdbx_description
1 polymer ?
#
loop_
_entity_poly.entity_id
_entity_poly.type
_entity_poly.pdbx_seq_one_letter_code
_entity_poly.pdbx_strand_id
1 'polypeptide(L)'
;MALHTGVSYFSGRTIRHVQADLADMVAHHCTYVVHCLTETDLAYYSDTMREIVRATHQAGLQAWLDPWGVAAIFSGETFSRFPLDHPEAWQLLSDGRRAPAACPNHPDTRRFLRQWLEAAAGTGADVILWDEPHFYFGLLAGDLSGAWACHCDVCQRAFRDRFGHALPTRFTDEARAFREASLLDLLSELCRLGHEKGLANALCLVPTGYRRMGFPEVEERLLRLVSSAGQGEEASSALLHFGIDDWQAAAGIADLDIFACDPYWYFFGTDPERFMRAYGQRAADAARRYGRDLQLWVQAFSVPAGREEELRIGLRVARDVGATHLAAWSYEGTDSMSRVRCARPEVVWCILGEAFAEFRQGKQSA
;
A
#
# COMPACT_ATOMS: atom_id res chain seq x y z
N MET A 1 -22.41 11.32 -2.70
CA MET A 1 -21.48 10.91 -1.64
C MET A 1 -20.51 12.06 -1.36
N ALA A 2 -20.03 12.22 -0.13
CA ALA A 2 -18.98 13.18 0.17
C ALA A 2 -17.68 12.74 -0.53
N LEU A 3 -16.88 13.72 -1.01
CA LEU A 3 -15.58 13.47 -1.59
C LEU A 3 -14.51 13.77 -0.53
N HIS A 4 -13.59 12.85 -0.35
CA HIS A 4 -12.56 12.91 0.67
C HIS A 4 -11.18 13.06 0.03
N THR A 5 -10.35 13.90 0.63
CA THR A 5 -8.98 14.19 0.15
C THR A 5 -8.01 14.02 1.31
N GLY A 6 -6.85 13.45 1.06
CA GLY A 6 -5.89 13.18 2.13
C GLY A 6 -4.46 12.99 1.65
N VAL A 7 -3.57 12.87 2.62
CA VAL A 7 -2.14 12.64 2.39
C VAL A 7 -1.61 11.63 3.41
N SER A 8 -0.56 10.91 3.03
CA SER A 8 0.24 10.17 4.01
C SER A 8 1.16 11.11 4.79
N TYR A 9 1.36 10.79 6.06
CA TYR A 9 2.15 11.60 6.98
C TYR A 9 3.01 10.72 7.89
N PHE A 10 4.31 10.88 7.80
CA PHE A 10 5.31 10.15 8.59
C PHE A 10 6.37 11.06 9.23
N SER A 11 6.26 12.39 9.04
CA SER A 11 7.35 13.33 9.30
C SER A 11 7.61 13.59 10.78
N GLY A 12 6.58 13.75 11.62
CA GLY A 12 6.75 14.24 12.98
C GLY A 12 6.16 13.36 14.07
N ARG A 13 6.82 13.36 15.25
CA ARG A 13 6.29 12.81 16.52
C ARG A 13 6.26 13.86 17.62
N THR A 14 6.60 15.11 17.34
CA THR A 14 6.52 16.23 18.28
C THR A 14 5.19 16.94 18.07
N ILE A 15 4.29 16.87 19.02
CA ILE A 15 2.89 17.32 18.90
C ILE A 15 2.74 18.74 18.35
N ARG A 16 3.56 19.70 18.82
CA ARG A 16 3.50 21.08 18.30
C ARG A 16 3.79 21.19 16.79
N HIS A 17 4.69 20.32 16.27
CA HIS A 17 5.00 20.28 14.83
C HIS A 17 3.84 19.62 14.09
N VAL A 18 3.36 18.48 14.58
CA VAL A 18 2.20 17.79 14.01
C VAL A 18 0.99 18.72 13.93
N GLN A 19 0.70 19.52 14.96
CA GLN A 19 -0.41 20.47 14.94
C GLN A 19 -0.23 21.56 13.87
N ALA A 20 0.99 22.04 13.65
CA ALA A 20 1.27 23.00 12.58
C ALA A 20 1.07 22.36 11.19
N ASP A 21 1.57 21.14 11.01
CA ASP A 21 1.41 20.39 9.75
C ASP A 21 -0.06 20.05 9.47
N LEU A 22 -0.83 19.66 10.51
CA LEU A 22 -2.28 19.43 10.39
C LEU A 22 -3.04 20.70 9.96
N ALA A 23 -2.65 21.86 10.51
CA ALA A 23 -3.26 23.12 10.12
C ALA A 23 -2.97 23.46 8.64
N ASP A 24 -1.75 23.16 8.17
CA ASP A 24 -1.37 23.32 6.77
C ASP A 24 -2.15 22.33 5.87
N MET A 25 -2.29 21.07 6.26
CA MET A 25 -3.10 20.08 5.55
C MET A 25 -4.57 20.53 5.41
N VAL A 26 -5.15 21.09 6.45
CA VAL A 26 -6.50 21.67 6.41
C VAL A 26 -6.57 22.84 5.42
N ALA A 27 -5.57 23.73 5.43
CA ALA A 27 -5.48 24.83 4.48
C ALA A 27 -5.37 24.35 3.01
N HIS A 28 -4.77 23.17 2.79
CA HIS A 28 -4.69 22.47 1.50
C HIS A 28 -5.87 21.53 1.24
N HIS A 29 -6.99 21.73 1.94
CA HIS A 29 -8.25 21.02 1.72
C HIS A 29 -8.24 19.51 1.98
N CYS A 30 -7.31 18.98 2.78
CA CYS A 30 -7.39 17.61 3.27
C CYS A 30 -8.62 17.42 4.18
N THR A 31 -9.18 16.21 4.17
CA THR A 31 -10.28 15.79 5.05
C THR A 31 -9.88 14.59 5.91
N TYR A 32 -8.78 13.93 5.58
CA TYR A 32 -8.17 12.86 6.37
C TYR A 32 -6.65 12.88 6.23
N VAL A 33 -5.99 12.23 7.17
CA VAL A 33 -4.54 12.03 7.17
C VAL A 33 -4.25 10.55 7.42
N VAL A 34 -3.38 9.95 6.62
CA VAL A 34 -2.89 8.59 6.83
C VAL A 34 -1.57 8.67 7.57
N HIS A 35 -1.62 8.40 8.87
CA HIS A 35 -0.42 8.37 9.72
C HIS A 35 0.25 7.00 9.63
N CYS A 36 1.54 6.97 9.37
CA CYS A 36 2.33 5.74 9.43
C CYS A 36 2.51 5.30 10.88
N LEU A 37 2.07 4.08 11.22
CA LEU A 37 2.23 3.44 12.53
C LEU A 37 3.21 2.28 12.41
N THR A 38 4.48 2.57 12.64
CA THR A 38 5.58 1.61 12.52
C THR A 38 5.73 0.75 13.78
N GLU A 39 6.56 -0.29 13.72
CA GLU A 39 6.94 -1.08 14.89
C GLU A 39 7.71 -0.25 15.94
N THR A 40 8.45 0.76 15.51
CA THR A 40 9.10 1.72 16.40
C THR A 40 8.07 2.55 17.17
N ASP A 41 6.97 2.94 16.51
CA ASP A 41 5.88 3.67 17.15
C ASP A 41 5.19 2.80 18.20
N LEU A 42 4.98 1.51 17.94
CA LEU A 42 4.45 0.58 18.94
C LEU A 42 5.35 0.49 20.17
N ALA A 43 6.66 0.42 19.96
CA ALA A 43 7.63 0.22 21.04
C ALA A 43 7.84 1.46 21.90
N TYR A 44 7.82 2.66 21.30
CA TYR A 44 8.29 3.88 21.97
C TYR A 44 7.31 5.05 21.93
N TYR A 45 6.33 5.07 21.02
CA TYR A 45 5.49 6.24 20.77
C TYR A 45 3.98 5.95 20.83
N SER A 46 3.54 4.88 21.50
CA SER A 46 2.13 4.51 21.55
C SER A 46 1.23 5.60 22.15
N ASP A 47 1.67 6.28 23.22
CA ASP A 47 0.95 7.41 23.81
C ASP A 47 0.97 8.63 22.89
N THR A 48 2.12 8.91 22.28
CA THR A 48 2.27 9.99 21.30
C THR A 48 1.35 9.78 20.09
N MET A 49 1.20 8.56 19.60
CA MET A 49 0.27 8.26 18.50
C MET A 49 -1.18 8.51 18.89
N ARG A 50 -1.59 8.19 20.14
CA ARG A 50 -2.92 8.58 20.64
C ARG A 50 -3.12 10.10 20.67
N GLU A 51 -2.09 10.84 21.04
CA GLU A 51 -2.13 12.31 21.01
C GLU A 51 -2.19 12.85 19.59
N ILE A 52 -1.47 12.26 18.63
CA ILE A 52 -1.50 12.62 17.21
C ILE A 52 -2.90 12.39 16.63
N VAL A 53 -3.50 11.22 16.86
CA VAL A 53 -4.87 10.91 16.41
C VAL A 53 -5.86 11.92 16.99
N ARG A 54 -5.75 12.23 18.28
CA ARG A 54 -6.60 13.23 18.92
C ARG A 54 -6.42 14.63 18.29
N ALA A 55 -5.18 15.04 18.04
CA ALA A 55 -4.88 16.33 17.40
C ALA A 55 -5.45 16.39 15.98
N THR A 56 -5.40 15.27 15.24
CA THR A 56 -5.99 15.13 13.89
C THR A 56 -7.50 15.35 13.96
N HIS A 57 -8.20 14.71 14.90
CA HIS A 57 -9.64 14.92 15.09
C HIS A 57 -9.95 16.37 15.52
N GLN A 58 -9.13 16.98 16.39
CA GLN A 58 -9.30 18.39 16.80
C GLN A 58 -9.13 19.36 15.61
N ALA A 59 -8.33 19.00 14.60
CA ALA A 59 -8.20 19.75 13.36
C ALA A 59 -9.38 19.52 12.39
N GLY A 60 -10.36 18.66 12.74
CA GLY A 60 -11.51 18.33 11.90
C GLY A 60 -11.22 17.31 10.80
N LEU A 61 -10.12 16.56 10.93
CA LEU A 61 -9.68 15.54 9.97
C LEU A 61 -9.97 14.15 10.50
N GLN A 62 -10.24 13.18 9.63
CA GLN A 62 -10.19 11.77 9.99
C GLN A 62 -8.74 11.31 10.12
N ALA A 63 -8.50 10.42 11.09
CA ALA A 63 -7.19 9.83 11.33
C ALA A 63 -7.18 8.38 10.84
N TRP A 64 -6.40 8.11 9.79
CA TRP A 64 -6.15 6.77 9.30
C TRP A 64 -4.78 6.28 9.77
N LEU A 65 -4.61 4.97 9.92
CA LEU A 65 -3.32 4.38 10.27
C LEU A 65 -2.89 3.37 9.22
N ASP A 66 -1.63 3.41 8.88
CA ASP A 66 -0.96 2.55 7.92
C ASP A 66 0.13 1.72 8.64
N PRO A 67 0.12 0.36 8.54
CA PRO A 67 1.18 -0.51 9.05
C PRO A 67 2.49 -0.39 8.25
N TRP A 68 3.02 0.81 8.11
CA TRP A 68 4.15 1.15 7.26
C TRP A 68 5.38 0.29 7.54
N GLY A 69 5.70 -0.64 6.63
CA GLY A 69 6.79 -1.60 6.73
C GLY A 69 6.62 -2.68 7.80
N VAL A 70 5.47 -2.79 8.45
CA VAL A 70 5.23 -3.74 9.55
C VAL A 70 5.36 -5.19 9.07
N ALA A 71 6.08 -6.00 9.83
CA ALA A 71 6.41 -7.40 9.53
C ALA A 71 7.15 -7.60 8.19
N ALA A 72 7.56 -6.52 7.50
CA ALA A 72 8.09 -6.50 6.14
C ALA A 72 7.18 -7.25 5.14
N ILE A 73 5.86 -7.15 5.33
CA ILE A 73 4.81 -7.66 4.42
C ILE A 73 3.82 -6.58 4.02
N PHE A 74 3.88 -5.40 4.63
CA PHE A 74 3.23 -4.17 4.16
C PHE A 74 4.30 -3.22 3.63
N SER A 75 3.94 -2.41 2.63
CA SER A 75 4.87 -1.45 2.03
C SER A 75 5.31 -0.36 3.01
N GLY A 76 6.44 0.26 2.71
CA GLY A 76 6.99 1.36 3.49
C GLY A 76 8.52 1.38 3.53
N GLU A 77 9.08 2.58 3.59
CA GLU A 77 10.53 2.83 3.62
C GLU A 77 11.10 2.74 5.04
N THR A 78 10.62 1.80 5.83
CA THR A 78 11.10 1.54 7.20
C THR A 78 11.51 0.08 7.37
N PHE A 79 12.33 -0.18 8.39
CA PHE A 79 12.76 -1.53 8.71
C PHE A 79 11.83 -2.16 9.73
N SER A 80 11.41 -3.39 9.45
CA SER A 80 10.70 -4.22 10.42
C SER A 80 11.68 -4.85 11.41
N ARG A 81 11.39 -4.72 12.69
CA ARG A 81 12.12 -5.36 13.77
C ARG A 81 11.62 -6.80 14.01
N PHE A 82 10.33 -7.05 13.75
CA PHE A 82 9.69 -8.34 14.04
C PHE A 82 10.47 -9.53 13.46
N PRO A 83 10.93 -9.53 12.19
CA PRO A 83 11.73 -10.65 11.68
C PRO A 83 13.04 -10.85 12.44
N LEU A 84 13.66 -9.79 12.97
CA LEU A 84 14.91 -9.93 13.74
C LEU A 84 14.69 -10.62 15.08
N ASP A 85 13.57 -10.33 15.74
CA ASP A 85 13.21 -10.91 17.02
C ASP A 85 12.61 -12.33 16.86
N HIS A 86 12.10 -12.68 15.64
CA HIS A 86 11.40 -13.92 15.31
C HIS A 86 11.97 -14.61 14.06
N PRO A 87 13.22 -15.11 14.10
CA PRO A 87 13.85 -15.75 12.94
C PRO A 87 13.13 -17.04 12.49
N GLU A 88 12.35 -17.67 13.36
CA GLU A 88 11.48 -18.81 13.03
C GLU A 88 10.33 -18.44 12.09
N ALA A 89 9.90 -17.19 12.10
CA ALA A 89 8.82 -16.67 11.27
C ALA A 89 9.29 -16.09 9.93
N TRP A 90 10.58 -16.14 9.62
CA TRP A 90 11.09 -15.61 8.36
C TRP A 90 10.53 -16.35 7.15
N GLN A 91 10.38 -15.62 6.06
CA GLN A 91 10.12 -16.26 4.78
C GLN A 91 11.37 -17.04 4.32
N LEU A 92 11.16 -18.26 3.84
CA LEU A 92 12.18 -19.09 3.22
C LEU A 92 11.99 -18.99 1.69
N LEU A 93 13.06 -18.71 0.97
CA LEU A 93 13.04 -18.64 -0.50
C LEU A 93 13.13 -20.05 -1.11
N SER A 94 12.72 -20.17 -2.39
CA SER A 94 12.74 -21.43 -3.15
C SER A 94 14.13 -22.03 -3.32
N ASP A 95 15.19 -21.25 -3.12
CA ASP A 95 16.60 -21.67 -3.14
C ASP A 95 17.17 -21.99 -1.74
N GLY A 96 16.35 -21.95 -0.70
CA GLY A 96 16.72 -22.23 0.68
C GLY A 96 17.29 -21.05 1.48
N ARG A 97 17.47 -19.88 0.87
CA ARG A 97 17.86 -18.66 1.58
C ARG A 97 16.70 -18.11 2.42
N ARG A 98 17.02 -17.42 3.49
CA ARG A 98 16.05 -16.71 4.31
C ARG A 98 15.92 -15.27 3.83
N ALA A 99 14.68 -14.79 3.73
CA ALA A 99 14.37 -13.39 3.47
C ALA A 99 13.99 -12.69 4.79
N PRO A 100 14.47 -11.47 5.03
CA PRO A 100 14.19 -10.73 6.28
C PRO A 100 12.77 -10.13 6.25
N ALA A 101 11.77 -10.96 5.99
CA ALA A 101 10.36 -10.63 5.95
C ALA A 101 9.58 -11.75 6.66
N ALA A 102 8.54 -11.40 7.39
CA ALA A 102 7.73 -12.37 8.12
C ALA A 102 6.82 -13.16 7.17
N CYS A 103 6.66 -14.45 7.42
CA CYS A 103 5.74 -15.27 6.64
C CYS A 103 4.29 -14.95 7.04
N PRO A 104 3.40 -14.52 6.12
CA PRO A 104 2.01 -14.19 6.44
C PRO A 104 1.19 -15.39 6.98
N ASN A 105 1.65 -16.63 6.71
CA ASN A 105 1.01 -17.84 7.22
C ASN A 105 1.53 -18.27 8.59
N HIS A 106 2.63 -17.67 9.08
CA HIS A 106 3.21 -18.10 10.34
C HIS A 106 2.36 -17.64 11.53
N PRO A 107 2.06 -18.51 12.53
CA PRO A 107 1.21 -18.15 13.66
C PRO A 107 1.71 -16.94 14.45
N ASP A 108 3.02 -16.79 14.61
CA ASP A 108 3.62 -15.68 15.34
C ASP A 108 3.47 -14.35 14.58
N THR A 109 3.58 -14.36 13.24
CA THR A 109 3.29 -13.19 12.41
C THR A 109 1.85 -12.76 12.58
N ARG A 110 0.89 -13.69 12.51
CA ARG A 110 -0.53 -13.37 12.69
C ARG A 110 -0.82 -12.85 14.10
N ARG A 111 -0.21 -13.45 15.13
CA ARG A 111 -0.33 -12.96 16.51
C ARG A 111 0.21 -11.53 16.64
N PHE A 112 1.36 -11.25 16.06
CA PHE A 112 1.96 -9.91 16.07
C PHE A 112 1.07 -8.89 15.37
N LEU A 113 0.53 -9.20 14.19
CA LEU A 113 -0.37 -8.29 13.48
C LEU A 113 -1.68 -8.03 14.23
N ARG A 114 -2.21 -9.01 14.97
CA ARG A 114 -3.33 -8.77 15.89
C ARG A 114 -2.95 -7.80 17.01
N GLN A 115 -1.76 -7.93 17.58
CA GLN A 115 -1.25 -6.99 18.61
C GLN A 115 -1.07 -5.59 18.05
N TRP A 116 -0.55 -5.48 16.81
CA TRP A 116 -0.46 -4.21 16.10
C TRP A 116 -1.84 -3.58 15.93
N LEU A 117 -2.82 -4.34 15.47
CA LEU A 117 -4.20 -3.89 15.29
C LEU A 117 -4.86 -3.46 16.62
N GLU A 118 -4.61 -4.19 17.70
CA GLU A 118 -5.04 -3.79 19.05
C GLU A 118 -4.48 -2.41 19.44
N ALA A 119 -3.20 -2.19 19.21
CA ALA A 119 -2.56 -0.92 19.51
C ALA A 119 -3.10 0.21 18.61
N ALA A 120 -3.30 -0.07 17.31
CA ALA A 120 -3.90 0.86 16.37
C ALA A 120 -5.31 1.27 16.80
N ALA A 121 -6.17 0.30 17.13
CA ALA A 121 -7.51 0.57 17.65
C ALA A 121 -7.48 1.40 18.95
N GLY A 122 -6.53 1.11 19.83
CA GLY A 122 -6.31 1.85 21.08
C GLY A 122 -5.92 3.32 20.89
N THR A 123 -5.57 3.77 19.69
CA THR A 123 -5.32 5.18 19.41
C THR A 123 -6.61 6.00 19.22
N GLY A 124 -7.72 5.34 18.85
CA GLY A 124 -8.97 5.97 18.47
C GLY A 124 -9.02 6.41 17.01
N ALA A 125 -8.17 5.84 16.13
CA ALA A 125 -8.21 6.08 14.69
C ALA A 125 -9.54 5.63 14.06
N ASP A 126 -9.84 6.14 12.88
CA ASP A 126 -11.09 5.86 12.16
C ASP A 126 -10.96 4.69 11.18
N VAL A 127 -9.81 4.56 10.51
CA VAL A 127 -9.57 3.62 9.40
C VAL A 127 -8.17 3.02 9.51
N ILE A 128 -8.05 1.74 9.19
CA ILE A 128 -6.75 1.11 8.87
C ILE A 128 -6.58 1.01 7.36
N LEU A 129 -5.47 1.50 6.85
CA LEU A 129 -5.04 1.30 5.46
C LEU A 129 -4.08 0.10 5.41
N TRP A 130 -4.52 -1.02 4.89
CA TRP A 130 -3.67 -2.17 4.60
C TRP A 130 -2.91 -1.90 3.30
N ASP A 131 -1.67 -1.41 3.42
CA ASP A 131 -0.90 -0.89 2.30
C ASP A 131 -0.08 -1.98 1.61
N GLU A 132 -0.35 -2.21 0.32
CA GLU A 132 0.37 -3.10 -0.59
C GLU A 132 0.85 -4.43 0.03
N PRO A 133 -0.02 -5.25 0.62
CA PRO A 133 0.40 -6.51 1.26
C PRO A 133 1.09 -7.44 0.26
N HIS A 134 2.28 -7.93 0.63
CA HIS A 134 3.11 -8.71 -0.29
C HIS A 134 3.94 -9.79 0.41
N PHE A 135 4.38 -10.78 -0.34
CA PHE A 135 5.51 -11.63 0.02
C PHE A 135 6.82 -10.91 -0.29
N TYR A 136 7.94 -11.42 0.25
CA TYR A 136 9.25 -10.86 -0.04
C TYR A 136 9.41 -10.56 -1.52
N PHE A 137 9.74 -9.32 -1.80
CA PHE A 137 9.89 -8.78 -3.15
C PHE A 137 11.36 -8.47 -3.41
N GLY A 138 12.05 -9.45 -4.01
CA GLY A 138 13.50 -9.38 -4.22
C GLY A 138 13.95 -8.17 -5.00
N LEU A 139 13.15 -7.70 -5.98
CA LEU A 139 13.51 -6.56 -6.82
C LEU A 139 13.74 -5.27 -6.00
N LEU A 140 12.89 -5.00 -5.00
CA LEU A 140 13.08 -3.85 -4.09
C LEU A 140 14.29 -4.03 -3.17
N ALA A 141 14.61 -5.29 -2.83
CA ALA A 141 15.78 -5.62 -2.00
C ALA A 141 17.10 -5.73 -2.80
N GLY A 142 17.06 -5.52 -4.13
CA GLY A 142 18.23 -5.72 -5.00
C GLY A 142 18.58 -7.19 -5.24
N ASP A 143 17.70 -8.14 -4.87
CA ASP A 143 17.86 -9.57 -5.14
C ASP A 143 17.16 -9.93 -6.46
N LEU A 144 17.95 -10.09 -7.49
CA LEU A 144 17.51 -10.43 -8.84
C LEU A 144 17.62 -11.93 -9.16
N SER A 145 17.81 -12.80 -8.14
CA SER A 145 17.96 -14.25 -8.33
C SER A 145 16.71 -14.94 -8.89
N GLY A 146 15.54 -14.30 -8.74
CA GLY A 146 14.26 -14.92 -9.07
C GLY A 146 13.78 -15.94 -8.04
N ALA A 147 14.53 -16.16 -6.97
CA ALA A 147 14.05 -16.97 -5.84
C ALA A 147 12.82 -16.30 -5.20
N TRP A 148 11.83 -17.07 -4.87
CA TRP A 148 10.54 -16.59 -4.41
C TRP A 148 10.15 -17.22 -3.05
N ALA A 149 9.34 -16.53 -2.29
CA ALA A 149 8.85 -16.93 -0.97
C ALA A 149 7.35 -17.30 -1.04
N CYS A 150 6.82 -18.12 -0.13
CA CYS A 150 7.49 -18.63 1.06
C CYS A 150 7.50 -20.16 1.06
N HIS A 151 8.66 -20.74 1.34
CA HIS A 151 8.87 -22.19 1.43
C HIS A 151 9.07 -22.70 2.86
N CYS A 152 8.73 -21.93 3.89
CA CYS A 152 8.82 -22.37 5.28
C CYS A 152 7.90 -23.57 5.54
N ASP A 153 8.15 -24.30 6.64
CA ASP A 153 7.38 -25.50 6.98
C ASP A 153 5.88 -25.29 7.08
N VAL A 154 5.46 -24.09 7.53
CA VAL A 154 4.03 -23.72 7.58
C VAL A 154 3.45 -23.67 6.17
N CYS A 155 4.11 -22.98 5.24
CA CYS A 155 3.67 -22.87 3.85
C CYS A 155 3.72 -24.22 3.13
N GLN A 156 4.75 -25.05 3.38
CA GLN A 156 4.86 -26.39 2.81
C GLN A 156 3.68 -27.28 3.23
N ARG A 157 3.30 -27.24 4.50
CA ARG A 157 2.11 -27.99 4.99
C ARG A 157 0.83 -27.45 4.38
N ALA A 158 0.58 -26.14 4.47
CA ALA A 158 -0.63 -25.51 3.96
C ALA A 158 -0.82 -25.73 2.45
N PHE A 159 0.26 -25.68 1.68
CA PHE A 159 0.22 -25.97 0.25
C PHE A 159 -0.14 -27.45 -0.02
N ARG A 160 0.50 -28.38 0.70
CA ARG A 160 0.20 -29.81 0.57
C ARG A 160 -1.26 -30.13 0.93
N ASP A 161 -1.77 -29.52 1.99
CA ASP A 161 -3.15 -29.71 2.42
C ASP A 161 -4.14 -29.22 1.36
N ARG A 162 -3.79 -28.15 0.63
CA ARG A 162 -4.64 -27.56 -0.40
C ARG A 162 -4.56 -28.27 -1.75
N PHE A 163 -3.36 -28.70 -2.19
CA PHE A 163 -3.09 -29.21 -3.53
C PHE A 163 -2.75 -30.69 -3.58
N GLY A 164 -2.52 -31.35 -2.45
CA GLY A 164 -2.24 -32.79 -2.36
C GLY A 164 -0.79 -33.19 -2.66
N HIS A 165 0.10 -32.24 -2.96
CA HIS A 165 1.52 -32.48 -3.25
C HIS A 165 2.43 -31.41 -2.64
N ALA A 166 3.74 -31.61 -2.69
CA ALA A 166 4.71 -30.66 -2.14
C ALA A 166 4.74 -29.35 -2.94
N LEU A 167 4.99 -28.24 -2.23
CA LEU A 167 5.19 -26.94 -2.85
C LEU A 167 6.41 -27.00 -3.80
N PRO A 168 6.25 -26.74 -5.10
CA PRO A 168 7.34 -26.82 -6.07
C PRO A 168 8.35 -25.69 -5.85
N THR A 169 9.63 -25.94 -6.18
CA THR A 169 10.65 -24.89 -6.21
C THR A 169 10.49 -23.94 -7.39
N ARG A 170 9.91 -24.43 -8.50
CA ARG A 170 9.50 -23.60 -9.63
C ARG A 170 8.28 -22.77 -9.28
N PHE A 171 8.24 -21.51 -9.77
CA PHE A 171 7.08 -20.66 -9.62
C PHE A 171 5.99 -21.09 -10.63
N THR A 172 4.93 -21.71 -10.12
CA THR A 172 3.81 -22.24 -10.91
C THR A 172 2.54 -21.43 -10.66
N ASP A 173 1.50 -21.65 -11.49
CA ASP A 173 0.19 -21.04 -11.26
C ASP A 173 -0.42 -21.44 -9.91
N GLU A 174 -0.19 -22.69 -9.44
CA GLU A 174 -0.64 -23.13 -8.13
C GLU A 174 0.12 -22.42 -7.01
N ALA A 175 1.45 -22.23 -7.15
CA ALA A 175 2.25 -21.46 -6.21
C ALA A 175 1.79 -20.00 -6.14
N ARG A 176 1.48 -19.39 -7.28
CA ARG A 176 0.90 -18.04 -7.36
C ARG A 176 -0.45 -17.98 -6.65
N ALA A 177 -1.37 -18.90 -6.98
CA ALA A 177 -2.70 -18.96 -6.37
C ALA A 177 -2.63 -19.23 -4.86
N PHE A 178 -1.67 -20.03 -4.39
CA PHE A 178 -1.44 -20.25 -2.97
C PHE A 178 -0.99 -18.97 -2.24
N ARG A 179 -0.03 -18.24 -2.80
CA ARG A 179 0.47 -17.00 -2.21
C ARG A 179 -0.64 -15.96 -2.11
N GLU A 180 -1.38 -15.77 -3.19
CA GLU A 180 -2.48 -14.83 -3.25
C GLU A 180 -3.58 -15.19 -2.23
N ALA A 181 -3.98 -16.44 -2.17
CA ALA A 181 -4.95 -16.91 -1.16
C ALA A 181 -4.44 -16.74 0.28
N SER A 182 -3.13 -16.88 0.52
CA SER A 182 -2.54 -16.65 1.84
C SER A 182 -2.64 -15.18 2.29
N LEU A 183 -2.43 -14.24 1.36
CA LEU A 183 -2.61 -12.81 1.65
C LEU A 183 -4.08 -12.45 1.85
N LEU A 184 -4.98 -12.96 1.00
CA LEU A 184 -6.42 -12.73 1.12
C LEU A 184 -6.98 -13.28 2.43
N ASP A 185 -6.52 -14.45 2.87
CA ASP A 185 -6.92 -15.05 4.14
C ASP A 185 -6.45 -14.20 5.34
N LEU A 186 -5.18 -13.76 5.32
CA LEU A 186 -4.65 -12.85 6.34
C LEU A 186 -5.46 -11.54 6.39
N LEU A 187 -5.70 -10.91 5.24
CA LEU A 187 -6.45 -9.64 5.16
C LEU A 187 -7.90 -9.82 5.61
N SER A 188 -8.54 -10.92 5.26
CA SER A 188 -9.91 -11.23 5.72
C SER A 188 -9.97 -11.34 7.24
N GLU A 189 -8.97 -11.97 7.87
CA GLU A 189 -8.85 -12.01 9.33
C GLU A 189 -8.66 -10.61 9.93
N LEU A 190 -7.73 -9.82 9.37
CA LEU A 190 -7.40 -8.49 9.89
C LEU A 190 -8.57 -7.51 9.71
N CYS A 191 -9.25 -7.51 8.56
CA CYS A 191 -10.40 -6.65 8.32
C CYS A 191 -11.55 -6.99 9.28
N ARG A 192 -11.86 -8.27 9.47
CA ARG A 192 -12.87 -8.70 10.45
C ARG A 192 -12.55 -8.21 11.86
N LEU A 193 -11.31 -8.40 12.31
CA LEU A 193 -10.86 -7.94 13.62
C LEU A 193 -10.87 -6.41 13.74
N GLY A 194 -10.58 -5.69 12.67
CA GLY A 194 -10.71 -4.23 12.60
C GLY A 194 -12.15 -3.78 12.83
N HIS A 195 -13.10 -4.36 12.13
CA HIS A 195 -14.55 -4.11 12.31
C HIS A 195 -15.02 -4.43 13.74
N GLU A 196 -14.58 -5.54 14.33
CA GLU A 196 -14.90 -5.89 15.72
C GLU A 196 -14.43 -4.83 16.73
N LYS A 197 -13.44 -4.00 16.34
CA LYS A 197 -12.92 -2.88 17.15
C LYS A 197 -13.49 -1.52 16.75
N GLY A 198 -14.42 -1.49 15.80
CA GLY A 198 -15.04 -0.25 15.32
C GLY A 198 -14.21 0.54 14.31
N LEU A 199 -13.17 -0.07 13.71
CA LEU A 199 -12.34 0.53 12.67
C LEU A 199 -12.91 0.18 11.29
N ALA A 200 -12.93 1.14 10.38
CA ALA A 200 -13.10 0.83 8.97
C ALA A 200 -11.78 0.32 8.35
N ASN A 201 -11.88 -0.42 7.25
CA ASN A 201 -10.74 -1.04 6.56
C ASN A 201 -10.62 -0.52 5.12
N ALA A 202 -9.45 -0.02 4.77
CA ALA A 202 -9.06 0.27 3.41
C ALA A 202 -7.94 -0.68 2.97
N LEU A 203 -7.96 -1.15 1.73
CA LEU A 203 -6.92 -2.01 1.16
C LEU A 203 -6.39 -1.37 -0.10
N CYS A 204 -5.12 -0.99 -0.10
CA CYS A 204 -4.42 -0.48 -1.28
C CYS A 204 -3.62 -1.59 -1.97
N LEU A 205 -3.77 -1.70 -3.28
CA LEU A 205 -3.03 -2.67 -4.09
C LEU A 205 -2.24 -1.95 -5.19
N VAL A 206 -0.97 -2.33 -5.28
CA VAL A 206 -0.08 -1.88 -6.36
C VAL A 206 -0.56 -2.37 -7.73
N PRO A 207 -0.37 -1.59 -8.80
CA PRO A 207 -0.62 -2.03 -10.17
C PRO A 207 0.08 -3.33 -10.53
N THR A 208 -0.66 -4.28 -11.09
CA THR A 208 -0.19 -5.59 -11.52
C THR A 208 -0.71 -5.96 -12.91
N GLY A 209 -0.13 -7.00 -13.54
CA GLY A 209 -0.60 -7.50 -14.83
C GLY A 209 -0.38 -6.50 -15.99
N TYR A 210 0.75 -5.83 -16.00
CA TYR A 210 1.05 -4.70 -16.89
C TYR A 210 0.75 -4.98 -18.35
N ARG A 211 1.21 -6.13 -18.91
CA ARG A 211 0.94 -6.52 -20.30
C ARG A 211 -0.55 -6.67 -20.59
N ARG A 212 -1.29 -7.32 -19.69
CA ARG A 212 -2.75 -7.49 -19.80
C ARG A 212 -3.49 -6.15 -19.71
N MET A 213 -2.95 -5.21 -18.94
CA MET A 213 -3.49 -3.85 -18.80
C MET A 213 -3.06 -2.89 -19.91
N GLY A 214 -2.30 -3.36 -20.91
CA GLY A 214 -1.87 -2.57 -22.05
C GLY A 214 -0.54 -1.82 -21.84
N PHE A 215 0.26 -2.21 -20.86
CA PHE A 215 1.58 -1.61 -20.54
C PHE A 215 2.73 -2.63 -20.67
N PRO A 216 2.90 -3.28 -21.85
CA PRO A 216 3.99 -4.23 -22.04
C PRO A 216 5.36 -3.60 -21.82
N GLU A 217 5.52 -2.31 -22.08
CA GLU A 217 6.76 -1.55 -21.88
C GLU A 217 7.21 -1.51 -20.41
N VAL A 218 6.27 -1.49 -19.45
CA VAL A 218 6.56 -1.55 -18.01
C VAL A 218 7.10 -2.93 -17.67
N GLU A 219 6.38 -3.97 -18.08
CA GLU A 219 6.78 -5.36 -17.85
C GLU A 219 8.15 -5.65 -18.46
N GLU A 220 8.38 -5.27 -19.71
CA GLU A 220 9.67 -5.45 -20.39
C GLU A 220 10.81 -4.70 -19.72
N ARG A 221 10.55 -3.52 -19.15
CA ARG A 221 11.57 -2.78 -18.39
C ARG A 221 11.92 -3.50 -17.10
N LEU A 222 10.94 -4.00 -16.34
CA LEU A 222 11.17 -4.80 -15.13
C LEU A 222 11.92 -6.10 -15.48
N LEU A 223 11.52 -6.79 -16.55
CA LEU A 223 12.18 -8.00 -17.03
C LEU A 223 13.63 -7.76 -17.48
N ARG A 224 13.93 -6.62 -18.12
CA ARG A 224 15.32 -6.25 -18.47
C ARG A 224 16.20 -6.08 -17.25
N LEU A 225 15.69 -5.53 -16.15
CA LEU A 225 16.45 -5.45 -14.89
C LEU A 225 16.85 -6.83 -14.39
N VAL A 226 15.94 -7.80 -14.47
CA VAL A 226 16.18 -9.19 -14.06
C VAL A 226 17.10 -9.93 -15.04
N SER A 227 16.87 -9.79 -16.33
CA SER A 227 17.67 -10.46 -17.38
C SER A 227 19.13 -9.96 -17.41
N SER A 228 19.37 -8.69 -17.09
CA SER A 228 20.73 -8.15 -16.98
C SER A 228 21.54 -8.82 -15.85
N ALA A 229 20.86 -9.48 -14.89
CA ALA A 229 21.48 -10.30 -13.85
C ALA A 229 21.67 -11.79 -14.27
N GLY A 230 21.43 -12.13 -15.55
CA GLY A 230 21.66 -13.48 -16.07
C GLY A 230 20.58 -14.52 -15.74
N GLN A 231 19.39 -14.06 -15.32
CA GLN A 231 18.28 -14.94 -14.94
C GLN A 231 17.30 -15.17 -16.12
N GLY A 232 16.70 -16.37 -16.19
CA GLY A 232 15.75 -16.74 -17.23
C GLY A 232 14.32 -16.24 -17.01
N GLU A 233 13.42 -16.50 -17.98
CA GLU A 233 12.00 -16.08 -17.95
C GLU A 233 11.24 -16.50 -16.69
N GLU A 234 11.61 -17.63 -16.11
CA GLU A 234 10.98 -18.21 -14.94
C GLU A 234 11.24 -17.38 -13.66
N ALA A 235 12.47 -16.91 -13.48
CA ALA A 235 12.85 -15.99 -12.42
C ALA A 235 12.08 -14.66 -12.54
N SER A 236 11.84 -14.25 -13.77
CA SER A 236 11.09 -13.05 -14.13
C SER A 236 9.63 -13.13 -13.67
N SER A 237 8.98 -14.27 -13.87
CA SER A 237 7.59 -14.48 -13.47
C SER A 237 7.40 -14.35 -11.95
N ALA A 238 8.27 -14.97 -11.16
CA ALA A 238 8.20 -14.90 -9.69
C ALA A 238 8.36 -13.48 -9.16
N LEU A 239 9.21 -12.67 -9.81
CA LEU A 239 9.45 -11.28 -9.41
C LEU A 239 8.30 -10.33 -9.78
N LEU A 240 7.47 -10.68 -10.76
CA LEU A 240 6.29 -9.87 -11.14
C LEU A 240 5.04 -10.19 -10.30
N HIS A 241 5.05 -11.28 -9.52
CA HIS A 241 3.91 -11.73 -8.73
C HIS A 241 4.22 -11.72 -7.23
N PHE A 242 4.36 -10.56 -6.63
CA PHE A 242 4.69 -10.40 -5.21
C PHE A 242 3.47 -10.11 -4.31
N GLY A 243 2.41 -9.52 -4.83
CA GLY A 243 1.19 -9.14 -4.12
C GLY A 243 -0.05 -9.90 -4.61
N ILE A 244 -1.18 -9.20 -4.66
CA ILE A 244 -2.50 -9.72 -5.06
C ILE A 244 -2.83 -9.23 -6.47
N ASP A 245 -3.08 -10.15 -7.40
CA ASP A 245 -3.46 -9.83 -8.79
C ASP A 245 -4.99 -9.94 -9.01
N ASP A 246 -5.68 -10.78 -8.25
CA ASP A 246 -7.16 -10.85 -8.29
C ASP A 246 -7.79 -9.75 -7.43
N TRP A 247 -7.93 -8.56 -8.02
CA TRP A 247 -8.55 -7.41 -7.38
C TRP A 247 -10.05 -7.62 -7.08
N GLN A 248 -10.70 -8.54 -7.80
CA GLN A 248 -12.10 -8.90 -7.51
C GLN A 248 -12.19 -9.70 -6.21
N ALA A 249 -11.30 -10.67 -6.02
CA ALA A 249 -11.23 -11.42 -4.76
C ALA A 249 -10.88 -10.51 -3.59
N ALA A 250 -9.93 -9.57 -3.77
CA ALA A 250 -9.54 -8.61 -2.75
C ALA A 250 -10.67 -7.65 -2.35
N ALA A 251 -11.36 -7.05 -3.33
CA ALA A 251 -12.53 -6.19 -3.06
C ALA A 251 -13.71 -6.96 -2.47
N GLY A 252 -13.75 -8.29 -2.67
CA GLY A 252 -14.76 -9.21 -2.13
C GLY A 252 -14.58 -9.57 -0.64
N ILE A 253 -13.49 -9.15 0.04
CA ILE A 253 -13.33 -9.36 1.48
C ILE A 253 -14.51 -8.72 2.22
N ALA A 254 -15.21 -9.50 3.06
CA ALA A 254 -16.51 -9.11 3.62
C ALA A 254 -16.45 -7.79 4.41
N ASP A 255 -15.43 -7.65 5.25
CA ASP A 255 -15.24 -6.53 6.18
C ASP A 255 -14.32 -5.43 5.61
N LEU A 256 -14.17 -5.35 4.29
CA LEU A 256 -13.48 -4.26 3.61
C LEU A 256 -14.48 -3.13 3.31
N ASP A 257 -14.12 -1.88 3.58
CA ASP A 257 -14.97 -0.71 3.32
C ASP A 257 -14.51 0.05 2.08
N ILE A 258 -13.20 0.20 1.92
CA ILE A 258 -12.59 1.02 0.88
C ILE A 258 -11.58 0.17 0.10
N PHE A 259 -11.76 0.11 -1.22
CA PHE A 259 -10.79 -0.51 -2.11
C PHE A 259 -9.93 0.56 -2.76
N ALA A 260 -8.62 0.41 -2.73
CA ALA A 260 -7.67 1.42 -3.16
C ALA A 260 -6.64 0.89 -4.16
N CYS A 261 -6.08 1.80 -4.95
CA CYS A 261 -4.95 1.55 -5.84
C CYS A 261 -4.08 2.80 -5.96
N ASP A 262 -2.78 2.60 -6.18
CA ASP A 262 -1.74 3.61 -6.27
C ASP A 262 -1.02 3.61 -7.63
N PRO A 263 -1.66 4.02 -8.72
CA PRO A 263 -1.12 3.98 -10.06
C PRO A 263 -0.06 5.09 -10.28
N TYR A 264 1.13 4.91 -9.74
CA TYR A 264 2.25 5.86 -9.73
C TYR A 264 2.96 5.94 -11.09
N TRP A 265 2.47 6.78 -11.98
CA TRP A 265 2.94 6.87 -13.37
C TRP A 265 4.39 7.35 -13.52
N TYR A 266 4.90 8.23 -12.65
CA TYR A 266 6.31 8.63 -12.70
C TYR A 266 7.23 7.47 -12.36
N PHE A 267 6.88 6.70 -11.31
CA PHE A 267 7.62 5.51 -10.89
C PHE A 267 7.69 4.47 -12.02
N PHE A 268 6.56 4.22 -12.67
CA PHE A 268 6.49 3.28 -13.78
C PHE A 268 6.92 3.88 -15.13
N GLY A 269 7.18 5.21 -15.22
CA GLY A 269 7.63 5.90 -16.43
C GLY A 269 6.63 5.79 -17.58
N THR A 270 5.34 5.98 -17.26
CA THR A 270 4.22 5.84 -18.20
C THR A 270 3.54 7.17 -18.45
N ASP A 271 2.59 7.20 -19.40
CA ASP A 271 1.69 8.33 -19.58
C ASP A 271 0.72 8.43 -18.40
N PRO A 272 0.59 9.61 -17.76
CA PRO A 272 -0.22 9.79 -16.55
C PRO A 272 -1.70 9.47 -16.77
N GLU A 273 -2.30 9.96 -17.86
CA GLU A 273 -3.73 9.76 -18.10
C GLU A 273 -4.04 8.31 -18.44
N ARG A 274 -3.27 7.71 -19.33
CA ARG A 274 -3.46 6.32 -19.75
C ARG A 274 -3.28 5.36 -18.57
N PHE A 275 -2.22 5.55 -17.76
CA PHE A 275 -1.92 4.66 -16.64
C PHE A 275 -2.94 4.78 -15.52
N MET A 276 -3.20 6.01 -15.08
CA MET A 276 -4.17 6.31 -14.02
C MET A 276 -5.58 5.84 -14.41
N ARG A 277 -5.99 6.02 -15.68
CA ARG A 277 -7.32 5.61 -16.17
C ARG A 277 -7.45 4.10 -16.22
N ALA A 278 -6.45 3.37 -16.73
CA ALA A 278 -6.50 1.92 -16.82
C ALA A 278 -6.63 1.25 -15.44
N TYR A 279 -5.77 1.61 -14.50
CA TYR A 279 -5.80 1.02 -13.17
C TYR A 279 -6.91 1.59 -12.29
N GLY A 280 -7.23 2.88 -12.42
CA GLY A 280 -8.36 3.50 -11.75
C GLY A 280 -9.70 2.86 -12.16
N GLN A 281 -9.89 2.57 -13.46
CA GLN A 281 -11.10 1.88 -13.92
C GLN A 281 -11.16 0.44 -13.40
N ARG A 282 -10.04 -0.29 -13.41
CA ARG A 282 -9.96 -1.65 -12.83
C ARG A 282 -10.34 -1.66 -11.35
N ALA A 283 -9.83 -0.69 -10.59
CA ALA A 283 -10.16 -0.53 -9.18
C ALA A 283 -11.64 -0.15 -8.97
N ALA A 284 -12.15 0.78 -9.78
CA ALA A 284 -13.55 1.19 -9.75
C ALA A 284 -14.51 0.03 -10.05
N ASP A 285 -14.18 -0.84 -11.00
CA ASP A 285 -14.99 -2.01 -11.33
C ASP A 285 -15.00 -3.03 -10.19
N ALA A 286 -13.86 -3.25 -9.53
CA ALA A 286 -13.75 -4.10 -8.37
C ALA A 286 -14.54 -3.53 -7.17
N ALA A 287 -14.33 -2.27 -6.83
CA ALA A 287 -15.03 -1.58 -5.74
C ALA A 287 -16.55 -1.60 -5.94
N ARG A 288 -17.03 -1.22 -7.14
CA ARG A 288 -18.45 -1.14 -7.48
C ARG A 288 -19.14 -2.49 -7.35
N ARG A 289 -18.48 -3.57 -7.79
CA ARG A 289 -19.05 -4.92 -7.74
C ARG A 289 -19.43 -5.36 -6.32
N TYR A 290 -18.67 -4.92 -5.33
CA TYR A 290 -18.86 -5.31 -3.93
C TYR A 290 -19.37 -4.15 -3.04
N GLY A 291 -19.75 -3.02 -3.65
CA GLY A 291 -20.29 -1.86 -2.93
C GLY A 291 -19.27 -1.19 -2.02
N ARG A 292 -17.97 -1.21 -2.40
CA ARG A 292 -16.90 -0.55 -1.66
C ARG A 292 -16.73 0.88 -2.12
N ASP A 293 -16.29 1.75 -1.24
CA ASP A 293 -15.75 3.05 -1.63
C ASP A 293 -14.45 2.87 -2.42
N LEU A 294 -14.15 3.81 -3.32
CA LEU A 294 -12.94 3.79 -4.14
C LEU A 294 -11.97 4.87 -3.68
N GLN A 295 -10.75 4.47 -3.32
CA GLN A 295 -9.64 5.40 -3.11
C GLN A 295 -8.60 5.26 -4.22
N LEU A 296 -8.13 6.39 -4.74
CA LEU A 296 -6.97 6.42 -5.64
C LEU A 296 -5.88 7.30 -5.05
N TRP A 297 -4.63 6.81 -5.18
CA TRP A 297 -3.45 7.52 -4.75
C TRP A 297 -2.76 8.18 -5.94
N VAL A 298 -2.28 9.40 -5.74
CA VAL A 298 -1.42 10.09 -6.70
C VAL A 298 -0.01 10.19 -6.17
N GLN A 299 0.94 10.09 -7.07
CA GLN A 299 2.36 10.14 -6.73
C GLN A 299 2.80 11.57 -6.46
N ALA A 300 3.07 11.90 -5.20
CA ALA A 300 3.67 13.18 -4.78
C ALA A 300 5.07 12.97 -4.20
N PHE A 301 5.82 12.03 -4.74
CA PHE A 301 7.22 11.75 -4.45
C PHE A 301 8.00 11.59 -5.76
N SER A 302 9.27 11.95 -5.76
CA SER A 302 10.15 11.86 -6.94
C SER A 302 9.56 12.49 -8.20
N VAL A 303 8.71 13.50 -8.07
CA VAL A 303 8.14 14.23 -9.20
C VAL A 303 9.25 15.06 -9.84
N PRO A 304 9.55 14.86 -11.16
CA PRO A 304 10.59 15.60 -11.84
C PRO A 304 10.22 17.07 -12.04
N ALA A 305 11.22 17.95 -12.02
CA ALA A 305 11.01 19.36 -12.32
C ALA A 305 10.37 19.57 -13.70
N GLY A 306 9.35 20.40 -13.77
CA GLY A 306 8.61 20.71 -15.00
C GLY A 306 7.49 19.73 -15.35
N ARG A 307 7.27 18.71 -14.52
CA ARG A 307 6.19 17.73 -14.71
C ARG A 307 5.12 17.79 -13.60
N GLU A 308 5.18 18.75 -12.71
CA GLU A 308 4.29 18.87 -11.55
C GLU A 308 2.82 19.02 -11.94
N GLU A 309 2.54 19.70 -13.06
CA GLU A 309 1.18 19.88 -13.59
C GLU A 309 0.49 18.57 -14.01
N GLU A 310 1.27 17.49 -14.23
CA GLU A 310 0.69 16.17 -14.50
C GLU A 310 -0.14 15.63 -13.34
N LEU A 311 0.10 16.10 -12.11
CA LEU A 311 -0.73 15.77 -10.95
C LEU A 311 -2.20 16.08 -11.18
N ARG A 312 -2.52 17.21 -11.84
CA ARG A 312 -3.90 17.59 -12.19
C ARG A 312 -4.56 16.57 -13.13
N ILE A 313 -3.78 15.90 -13.98
CA ILE A 313 -4.29 14.83 -14.86
C ILE A 313 -4.74 13.66 -14.01
N GLY A 314 -3.91 13.21 -13.08
CA GLY A 314 -4.25 12.12 -12.16
C GLY A 314 -5.50 12.41 -11.33
N LEU A 315 -5.58 13.63 -10.78
CA LEU A 315 -6.73 14.10 -10.00
C LEU A 315 -8.03 14.13 -10.82
N ARG A 316 -7.97 14.65 -12.07
CA ARG A 316 -9.11 14.64 -12.98
C ARG A 316 -9.58 13.22 -13.31
N VAL A 317 -8.63 12.33 -13.65
CA VAL A 317 -8.95 10.94 -13.96
C VAL A 317 -9.56 10.22 -12.77
N ALA A 318 -9.05 10.44 -11.55
CA ALA A 318 -9.61 9.86 -10.33
C ALA A 318 -11.09 10.24 -10.18
N ARG A 319 -11.44 11.51 -10.40
CA ARG A 319 -12.83 11.97 -10.39
C ARG A 319 -13.66 11.29 -11.48
N ASP A 320 -13.13 11.22 -12.71
CA ASP A 320 -13.85 10.67 -13.87
C ASP A 320 -14.19 9.17 -13.68
N VAL A 321 -13.34 8.40 -13.03
CA VAL A 321 -13.60 6.98 -12.73
C VAL A 321 -14.48 6.76 -11.49
N GLY A 322 -14.80 7.85 -10.78
CA GLY A 322 -15.73 7.83 -9.66
C GLY A 322 -15.09 7.55 -8.30
N ALA A 323 -13.83 7.93 -8.11
CA ALA A 323 -13.19 7.86 -6.79
C ALA A 323 -13.97 8.70 -5.76
N THR A 324 -14.19 8.13 -4.58
CA THR A 324 -14.78 8.81 -3.42
C THR A 324 -13.70 9.37 -2.51
N HIS A 325 -12.52 8.77 -2.54
CA HIS A 325 -11.34 9.17 -1.78
C HIS A 325 -10.16 9.39 -2.72
N LEU A 326 -9.45 10.48 -2.50
CA LEU A 326 -8.24 10.82 -3.22
C LEU A 326 -7.12 11.10 -2.23
N ALA A 327 -5.99 10.43 -2.38
CA ALA A 327 -4.83 10.61 -1.51
C ALA A 327 -3.57 10.91 -2.32
N ALA A 328 -2.61 11.55 -1.68
CA ALA A 328 -1.28 11.74 -2.22
C ALA A 328 -0.22 11.14 -1.28
N TRP A 329 0.73 10.42 -1.83
CA TRP A 329 1.96 10.04 -1.18
C TRP A 329 3.03 11.01 -1.63
N SER A 330 3.43 12.02 -0.83
CA SER A 330 3.02 12.27 0.54
C SER A 330 2.95 13.79 0.83
N TYR A 331 2.73 14.13 2.10
CA TYR A 331 2.70 15.50 2.61
C TYR A 331 3.92 16.30 2.14
N GLU A 332 3.70 17.58 1.76
CA GLU A 332 4.72 18.52 1.24
C GLU A 332 5.60 17.95 0.11
N GLY A 333 5.03 17.13 -0.82
CA GLY A 333 5.82 16.58 -1.92
C GLY A 333 7.02 15.75 -1.44
N THR A 334 6.86 15.09 -0.29
CA THR A 334 7.86 14.22 0.35
C THR A 334 9.16 14.98 0.70
N ASP A 335 9.09 16.27 1.04
CA ASP A 335 10.25 17.12 1.31
C ASP A 335 11.19 16.56 2.40
N SER A 336 10.62 15.90 3.41
CA SER A 336 11.37 15.31 4.53
C SER A 336 12.20 14.07 4.17
N MET A 337 11.96 13.41 3.01
CA MET A 337 12.66 12.18 2.60
C MET A 337 13.60 12.42 1.41
N SER A 338 14.85 12.73 1.68
CA SER A 338 15.86 13.13 0.68
C SER A 338 15.95 12.22 -0.56
N ARG A 339 15.69 10.90 -0.40
CA ARG A 339 15.83 9.92 -1.49
C ARG A 339 14.67 9.93 -2.47
N VAL A 340 13.48 10.30 -2.02
CA VAL A 340 12.24 10.28 -2.81
C VAL A 340 11.56 11.65 -2.88
N ARG A 341 12.25 12.68 -2.42
CA ARG A 341 11.83 14.07 -2.49
C ARG A 341 11.47 14.48 -3.92
N CYS A 342 10.40 15.23 -4.09
CA CYS A 342 10.11 15.89 -5.36
C CYS A 342 11.19 16.93 -5.71
N ALA A 343 11.37 17.20 -6.98
CA ALA A 343 12.35 18.22 -7.42
C ALA A 343 11.95 19.63 -6.94
N ARG A 344 10.64 19.91 -6.83
CA ARG A 344 10.08 21.16 -6.31
C ARG A 344 8.89 20.83 -5.39
N PRO A 345 9.14 20.43 -4.13
CA PRO A 345 8.12 19.95 -3.20
C PRO A 345 7.01 20.98 -2.96
N GLU A 346 7.37 22.23 -2.77
CA GLU A 346 6.45 23.35 -2.57
C GLU A 346 5.47 23.57 -3.73
N VAL A 347 5.93 23.35 -4.96
CA VAL A 347 5.07 23.42 -6.16
C VAL A 347 4.09 22.27 -6.20
N VAL A 348 4.59 21.05 -5.92
CA VAL A 348 3.76 19.84 -5.83
C VAL A 348 2.68 20.01 -4.78
N TRP A 349 3.02 20.51 -3.59
CA TRP A 349 2.08 20.71 -2.49
C TRP A 349 1.02 21.78 -2.82
N CYS A 350 1.42 22.89 -3.42
CA CYS A 350 0.49 23.92 -3.89
C CYS A 350 -0.51 23.37 -4.92
N ILE A 351 -0.03 22.62 -5.94
CA ILE A 351 -0.88 22.00 -6.96
C ILE A 351 -1.86 21.00 -6.33
N LEU A 352 -1.41 20.20 -5.36
CA LEU A 352 -2.28 19.26 -4.65
C LEU A 352 -3.40 19.98 -3.89
N GLY A 353 -3.09 21.06 -3.18
CA GLY A 353 -4.09 21.85 -2.45
C GLY A 353 -5.17 22.41 -3.37
N GLU A 354 -4.79 23.04 -4.49
CA GLU A 354 -5.71 23.55 -5.49
C GLU A 354 -6.59 22.44 -6.08
N ALA A 355 -5.98 21.31 -6.43
CA ALA A 355 -6.68 20.17 -7.03
C ALA A 355 -7.61 19.46 -6.03
N PHE A 356 -7.25 19.40 -4.75
CA PHE A 356 -8.14 18.90 -3.69
C PHE A 356 -9.36 19.80 -3.52
N ALA A 357 -9.17 21.12 -3.58
CA ALA A 357 -10.28 22.08 -3.59
C ALA A 357 -11.23 21.81 -4.77
N GLU A 358 -10.69 21.71 -5.98
CA GLU A 358 -11.47 21.42 -7.19
C GLU A 358 -12.18 20.06 -7.12
N PHE A 359 -11.52 19.01 -6.63
CA PHE A 359 -12.09 17.68 -6.48
C PHE A 359 -13.32 17.70 -5.56
N ARG A 360 -13.25 18.44 -4.46
CA ARG A 360 -14.35 18.58 -3.50
C ARG A 360 -15.51 19.46 -4.01
N GLN A 361 -15.22 20.48 -4.81
CA GLN A 361 -16.22 21.40 -5.38
C GLN A 361 -16.97 20.78 -6.57
N GLY A 362 -16.41 19.81 -7.24
CA GLY A 362 -16.89 19.23 -8.51
C GLY A 362 -18.27 18.57 -8.51
N LYS A 363 -19.05 18.71 -7.44
CA LYS A 363 -20.48 18.34 -7.35
C LYS A 363 -21.45 19.52 -7.52
N GLN A 364 -20.97 20.76 -7.71
CA GLN A 364 -21.87 21.92 -7.84
C GLN A 364 -22.18 22.31 -9.29
N SER A 365 -21.62 21.60 -10.29
CA SER A 365 -21.76 21.96 -11.71
C SER A 365 -22.17 20.77 -12.59
N ALA A 366 -23.17 20.00 -12.20
CA ALA A 366 -23.81 19.03 -13.08
C ALA A 366 -25.33 19.07 -12.94
#